data_9a6fbe089f656c6e386d160e9cfe1057
#
_entry.id   9a6fbe089f656c6e386d160e9cfe1057
#
_cell.length_a   1.000
_cell.length_b   1.000
_cell.length_c   1.000
_cell.angle_alpha   90.00
_cell.angle_beta   90.00
_cell.angle_gamma   90.00
#
_symmetry.space_group_name_H-M   'P 1'
#
loop_
_entity.id
_entity.type
_entity.pdbx_description
1 polymer ?
#
loop_
_entity_poly.entity_id
_entity_poly.type
_entity_poly.pdbx_seq_one_letter_code
_entity_poly.pdbx_strand_id
1 'polypeptide(L)'
;MYSSAWAVGEALDPTVKRFAERRTVAEIDWTAWRAADPATLVFVRRADELLLIRKKRGLGAGKINGPGGRMEPGETPAECAVREAREELGITPRGLRWAGENRFQFVDGYSIHVHVFAAGGFEGSVRETDEAAPLWTPVDRIPYDEMWQDDRLWVPHLLAGRRFDGRFVFEGDSMLDHAVELL
;
A
#
# COMPACT_ATOMS: atom_id res chain seq x y z
N MET A 1 -1.68 20.30 14.87
CA MET A 1 -0.51 19.61 15.47
C MET A 1 -0.73 18.13 15.27
N TYR A 2 -0.23 17.56 14.16
CA TYR A 2 -0.28 16.12 13.92
C TYR A 2 0.93 15.52 14.61
N SER A 3 0.66 14.81 15.71
CA SER A 3 1.64 13.99 16.40
C SER A 3 2.11 12.89 15.42
N SER A 4 3.40 12.84 15.18
CA SER A 4 4.08 11.79 14.41
C SER A 4 3.80 10.43 15.05
N ALA A 5 2.80 9.72 14.57
CA ALA A 5 2.42 8.37 15.00
C ALA A 5 3.44 7.29 14.58
N TRP A 6 4.67 7.69 14.28
CA TRP A 6 5.77 6.84 13.81
C TRP A 6 6.79 6.46 14.90
N ALA A 7 6.63 7.02 16.10
CA ALA A 7 7.53 6.74 17.20
C ALA A 7 7.17 5.43 17.91
N VAL A 8 7.48 4.30 17.31
CA VAL A 8 7.78 3.08 18.07
C VAL A 8 9.30 2.97 18.13
N GLY A 9 9.82 3.12 19.33
CA GLY A 9 11.19 3.40 19.69
C GLY A 9 12.23 2.29 19.42
N GLU A 10 12.41 1.90 18.16
CA GLU A 10 13.68 1.29 17.74
C GLU A 10 14.35 2.24 16.75
N ALA A 11 15.60 2.58 17.01
CA ALA A 11 16.40 3.37 16.07
C ALA A 11 16.47 2.59 14.76
N LEU A 12 15.88 3.15 13.69
CA LEU A 12 15.98 2.57 12.35
C LEU A 12 17.45 2.30 12.02
N ASP A 13 17.70 1.14 11.42
CA ASP A 13 19.03 0.74 10.95
C ASP A 13 19.64 1.89 10.12
N PRO A 14 20.91 2.27 10.35
CA PRO A 14 21.59 3.32 9.58
C PRO A 14 21.53 3.11 8.05
N THR A 15 21.45 1.85 7.58
CA THR A 15 21.29 1.54 6.16
C THR A 15 19.93 1.93 5.61
N VAL A 16 18.88 1.88 6.44
CA VAL A 16 17.52 2.31 6.10
C VAL A 16 17.43 3.83 6.06
N LYS A 17 18.12 4.54 6.96
CA LYS A 17 18.17 6.01 6.98
C LYS A 17 19.02 6.64 5.87
N ARG A 18 19.75 5.83 5.10
CA ARG A 18 20.70 6.29 4.07
C ARG A 18 20.09 7.31 3.10
N PHE A 19 18.80 7.23 2.83
CA PHE A 19 18.10 8.10 1.90
C PHE A 19 17.16 9.11 2.59
N ALA A 20 17.33 9.33 3.90
CA ALA A 20 16.65 10.43 4.60
C ALA A 20 16.97 11.77 3.93
N GLU A 21 16.05 12.73 4.05
CA GLU A 21 16.15 14.08 3.49
C GLU A 21 16.15 14.15 1.94
N ARG A 22 16.10 13.03 1.22
CA ARG A 22 15.93 13.02 -0.23
C ARG A 22 14.51 13.45 -0.58
N ARG A 23 14.38 14.32 -1.57
CA ARG A 23 13.11 14.94 -1.95
C ARG A 23 12.66 14.56 -3.36
N THR A 24 13.53 13.95 -4.15
CA THR A 24 13.22 13.49 -5.50
C THR A 24 13.62 12.03 -5.72
N VAL A 25 12.91 11.34 -6.61
CA VAL A 25 13.23 9.95 -6.97
C VAL A 25 14.62 9.82 -7.61
N ALA A 26 15.10 10.86 -8.29
CA ALA A 26 16.42 10.89 -8.92
C ALA A 26 17.59 10.94 -7.91
N GLU A 27 17.35 11.41 -6.68
CA GLU A 27 18.38 11.47 -5.62
C GLU A 27 18.61 10.12 -4.93
N ILE A 28 17.78 9.10 -5.24
CA ILE A 28 17.78 7.80 -4.58
C ILE A 28 18.37 6.75 -5.51
N ASP A 29 19.42 6.08 -5.05
CA ASP A 29 19.91 4.85 -5.69
C ASP A 29 18.97 3.68 -5.37
N TRP A 30 17.98 3.46 -6.19
CA TRP A 30 16.97 2.41 -6.02
C TRP A 30 17.53 0.98 -6.11
N THR A 31 18.74 0.80 -6.64
CA THR A 31 19.41 -0.51 -6.66
C THR A 31 19.98 -0.87 -5.29
N ALA A 32 20.43 0.14 -4.55
CA ALA A 32 20.95 0.03 -3.18
C ALA A 32 19.87 0.27 -2.11
N TRP A 33 18.68 0.75 -2.51
CA TRP A 33 17.58 1.06 -1.58
C TRP A 33 17.03 -0.22 -0.95
N ARG A 34 16.71 -0.14 0.33
CA ARG A 34 16.04 -1.21 1.09
C ARG A 34 14.97 -0.58 1.97
N ALA A 35 13.79 -1.20 2.01
CA ALA A 35 12.71 -0.75 2.85
C ALA A 35 12.96 -1.07 4.33
N ALA A 36 12.50 -0.20 5.21
CA ALA A 36 12.37 -0.51 6.63
C ALA A 36 11.32 -1.60 6.85
N ASP A 37 10.17 -1.48 6.16
CA ASP A 37 9.07 -2.42 6.23
C ASP A 37 8.67 -2.93 4.84
N PRO A 38 8.62 -4.25 4.62
CA PRO A 38 7.88 -4.82 3.51
C PRO A 38 6.40 -4.90 3.87
N ALA A 39 5.53 -4.69 2.88
CA ALA A 39 4.07 -4.71 3.06
C ALA A 39 3.34 -5.19 1.81
N THR A 40 2.04 -5.40 1.93
CA THR A 40 1.18 -5.79 0.81
C THR A 40 -0.10 -4.96 0.75
N LEU A 41 -0.66 -4.87 -0.44
CA LEU A 41 -2.05 -4.47 -0.68
C LEU A 41 -2.71 -5.52 -1.58
N VAL A 42 -3.98 -5.80 -1.37
CA VAL A 42 -4.77 -6.68 -2.23
C VAL A 42 -6.07 -6.01 -2.66
N PHE A 43 -6.31 -5.97 -3.95
CA PHE A 43 -7.52 -5.39 -4.53
C PHE A 43 -8.40 -6.50 -5.10
N VAL A 44 -9.55 -6.70 -4.48
CA VAL A 44 -10.55 -7.67 -4.95
C VAL A 44 -11.54 -6.97 -5.86
N ARG A 45 -11.63 -7.43 -7.11
CA ARG A 45 -12.58 -6.92 -8.09
C ARG A 45 -13.79 -7.86 -8.23
N ARG A 46 -14.98 -7.28 -8.24
CA ARG A 46 -16.24 -7.97 -8.55
C ARG A 46 -17.01 -7.16 -9.57
N ALA A 47 -17.09 -7.65 -10.80
CA ALA A 47 -17.66 -6.92 -11.94
C ALA A 47 -17.01 -5.53 -12.08
N ASP A 48 -17.80 -4.46 -11.94
CA ASP A 48 -17.34 -3.07 -12.05
C ASP A 48 -17.09 -2.40 -10.70
N GLU A 49 -16.93 -3.20 -9.63
CA GLU A 49 -16.63 -2.70 -8.29
C GLU A 49 -15.28 -3.22 -7.79
N LEU A 50 -14.60 -2.40 -7.02
CA LEU A 50 -13.37 -2.69 -6.29
C LEU A 50 -13.67 -2.67 -4.80
N LEU A 51 -13.21 -3.69 -4.07
CA LEU A 51 -13.30 -3.71 -2.62
C LEU A 51 -12.17 -2.88 -2.03
N LEU A 52 -12.52 -1.77 -1.44
CA LEU A 52 -11.64 -0.88 -0.69
C LEU A 52 -12.00 -0.96 0.80
N ILE A 53 -11.17 -0.36 1.63
CA ILE A 53 -11.40 -0.19 3.06
C ILE A 53 -11.21 1.26 3.46
N ARG A 54 -11.97 1.73 4.45
CA ARG A 54 -11.59 2.89 5.24
C ARG A 54 -10.81 2.39 6.46
N LYS A 55 -9.54 2.75 6.51
CA LYS A 55 -8.64 2.33 7.58
C LYS A 55 -9.00 3.03 8.89
N LYS A 56 -9.15 2.28 9.97
CA LYS A 56 -9.51 2.82 11.28
C LYS A 56 -8.31 3.11 12.17
N ARG A 57 -7.18 2.42 11.93
CA ARG A 57 -5.96 2.54 12.73
C ARG A 57 -4.70 2.33 11.89
N GLY A 58 -3.53 2.64 12.48
CA GLY A 58 -2.22 2.45 11.85
C GLY A 58 -1.92 3.50 10.78
N LEU A 59 -0.99 3.17 9.90
CA LEU A 59 -0.59 4.04 8.78
C LEU A 59 -1.77 4.31 7.86
N GLY A 60 -2.03 5.59 7.60
CA GLY A 60 -3.15 6.01 6.77
C GLY A 60 -4.52 5.89 7.46
N ALA A 61 -4.59 5.86 8.80
CA ALA A 61 -5.87 5.90 9.52
C ALA A 61 -6.73 7.06 9.02
N GLY A 62 -8.00 6.77 8.71
CA GLY A 62 -8.95 7.70 8.11
C GLY A 62 -8.94 7.71 6.58
N LYS A 63 -7.87 7.26 5.92
CA LYS A 63 -7.80 7.17 4.46
C LYS A 63 -8.51 5.92 3.94
N ILE A 64 -8.90 5.99 2.68
CA ILE A 64 -9.35 4.82 1.90
C ILE A 64 -8.14 4.17 1.23
N ASN A 65 -8.09 2.84 1.23
CA ASN A 65 -7.03 2.06 0.60
C ASN A 65 -7.55 0.66 0.20
N GLY A 66 -6.71 -0.16 -0.42
CA GLY A 66 -6.90 -1.61 -0.48
C GLY A 66 -6.63 -2.26 0.89
N PRO A 67 -7.24 -3.42 1.19
CA PRO A 67 -6.84 -4.23 2.34
C PRO A 67 -5.35 -4.57 2.27
N GLY A 68 -4.68 -4.56 3.41
CA GLY A 68 -3.27 -4.92 3.48
C GLY A 68 -2.53 -4.33 4.66
N GLY A 69 -1.30 -4.77 4.84
CA GLY A 69 -0.46 -4.39 5.95
C GLY A 69 0.97 -4.88 5.82
N ARG A 70 1.73 -4.80 6.92
CA ARG A 70 3.13 -5.21 6.98
C ARG A 70 3.27 -6.73 6.96
N MET A 71 4.32 -7.17 6.29
CA MET A 71 4.69 -8.59 6.30
C MET A 71 5.28 -8.98 7.66
N GLU A 72 4.92 -10.18 8.09
CA GLU A 72 5.54 -10.81 9.26
C GLU A 72 6.84 -11.53 8.87
N PRO A 73 7.78 -11.75 9.83
CA PRO A 73 9.01 -12.47 9.56
C PRO A 73 8.76 -13.88 8.98
N GLY A 74 9.36 -14.16 7.82
CA GLY A 74 9.23 -15.45 7.13
C GLY A 74 7.99 -15.59 6.25
N GLU A 75 7.11 -14.60 6.23
CA GLU A 75 5.92 -14.57 5.40
C GLU A 75 6.27 -14.17 3.95
N THR A 76 5.67 -14.82 2.99
CA THR A 76 5.73 -14.36 1.59
C THR A 76 4.72 -13.23 1.36
N PRO A 77 4.93 -12.36 0.35
CA PRO A 77 3.97 -11.30 0.04
C PRO A 77 2.54 -11.82 -0.21
N ALA A 78 2.40 -12.98 -0.85
CA ALA A 78 1.09 -13.57 -1.13
C ALA A 78 0.38 -14.06 0.15
N GLU A 79 1.13 -14.65 1.10
CA GLU A 79 0.61 -15.08 2.39
C GLU A 79 0.16 -13.87 3.21
N CYS A 80 0.98 -12.80 3.26
CA CYS A 80 0.61 -11.55 3.91
C CYS A 80 -0.68 -10.96 3.34
N ALA A 81 -0.82 -10.85 2.02
CA ALA A 81 -2.02 -10.32 1.39
C ALA A 81 -3.28 -11.12 1.76
N VAL A 82 -3.16 -12.45 1.89
CA VAL A 82 -4.28 -13.31 2.32
C VAL A 82 -4.58 -13.15 3.81
N ARG A 83 -3.55 -13.08 4.67
CA ARG A 83 -3.72 -12.89 6.13
C ARG A 83 -4.41 -11.56 6.42
N GLU A 84 -3.89 -10.47 5.87
CA GLU A 84 -4.44 -9.13 6.06
C GLU A 84 -5.90 -9.01 5.61
N ALA A 85 -6.25 -9.59 4.45
CA ALA A 85 -7.65 -9.61 3.98
C ALA A 85 -8.58 -10.39 4.91
N ARG A 86 -8.08 -11.44 5.59
CA ARG A 86 -8.83 -12.17 6.61
C ARG A 86 -9.01 -11.36 7.89
N GLU A 87 -7.98 -10.70 8.36
CA GLU A 87 -7.98 -9.91 9.58
C GLU A 87 -8.86 -8.66 9.41
N GLU A 88 -8.64 -7.89 8.34
CA GLU A 88 -9.34 -6.64 8.09
C GLU A 88 -10.79 -6.81 7.62
N LEU A 89 -11.10 -7.88 6.87
CA LEU A 89 -12.41 -8.03 6.21
C LEU A 89 -13.11 -9.39 6.40
N GLY A 90 -12.45 -10.39 6.95
CA GLY A 90 -12.99 -11.73 7.12
C GLY A 90 -13.08 -12.55 5.83
N ILE A 91 -12.34 -12.20 4.79
CA ILE A 91 -12.37 -12.87 3.49
C ILE A 91 -11.03 -13.53 3.15
N THR A 92 -11.08 -14.54 2.28
CA THR A 92 -9.90 -15.16 1.66
C THR A 92 -9.90 -14.84 0.17
N PRO A 93 -9.02 -13.97 -0.33
CA PRO A 93 -8.90 -13.66 -1.75
C PRO A 93 -8.64 -14.92 -2.59
N ARG A 94 -9.23 -14.99 -3.79
CA ARG A 94 -9.07 -16.09 -4.75
C ARG A 94 -8.58 -15.57 -6.09
N GLY A 95 -7.79 -16.39 -6.77
CA GLY A 95 -7.18 -15.98 -8.04
C GLY A 95 -6.20 -14.83 -7.86
N LEU A 96 -5.43 -14.87 -6.75
CA LEU A 96 -4.44 -13.84 -6.41
C LEU A 96 -3.36 -13.77 -7.49
N ARG A 97 -3.11 -12.57 -8.01
CA ARG A 97 -2.09 -12.29 -9.01
C ARG A 97 -1.29 -11.07 -8.60
N TRP A 98 0.02 -11.15 -8.64
CA TRP A 98 0.88 -9.98 -8.45
C TRP A 98 0.62 -8.98 -9.59
N ALA A 99 0.36 -7.74 -9.23
CA ALA A 99 0.00 -6.67 -10.15
C ALA A 99 1.12 -5.62 -10.28
N GLY A 100 1.97 -5.50 -9.30
CA GLY A 100 3.07 -4.53 -9.30
C GLY A 100 3.63 -4.32 -7.91
N GLU A 101 4.48 -3.33 -7.80
CA GLU A 101 5.06 -2.92 -6.52
C GLU A 101 5.25 -1.41 -6.45
N ASN A 102 5.20 -0.88 -5.24
CA ASN A 102 5.44 0.52 -4.95
C ASN A 102 6.50 0.65 -3.85
N ARG A 103 7.47 1.53 -4.07
CA ARG A 103 8.53 1.86 -3.12
C ARG A 103 8.36 3.28 -2.65
N PHE A 104 8.21 3.45 -1.34
CA PHE A 104 8.01 4.75 -0.72
C PHE A 104 9.20 5.10 0.15
N GLN A 105 9.81 6.25 -0.11
CA GLN A 105 10.82 6.86 0.75
C GLN A 105 10.25 8.13 1.37
N PHE A 106 10.28 8.20 2.69
CA PHE A 106 9.89 9.40 3.43
C PHE A 106 11.14 10.20 3.80
N VAL A 107 11.00 11.53 3.83
CA VAL A 107 12.12 12.45 4.14
C VAL A 107 12.63 12.29 5.57
N ASP A 108 11.83 11.76 6.50
CA ASP A 108 12.23 11.43 7.87
C ASP A 108 13.09 10.17 7.98
N GLY A 109 13.31 9.47 6.85
CA GLY A 109 14.11 8.27 6.74
C GLY A 109 13.32 6.97 6.80
N TYR A 110 12.01 7.01 7.10
CA TYR A 110 11.16 5.82 6.98
C TYR A 110 11.01 5.39 5.51
N SER A 111 10.84 4.12 5.29
CA SER A 111 10.62 3.58 3.95
C SER A 111 9.80 2.29 3.97
N ILE A 112 8.98 2.10 2.94
CA ILE A 112 8.11 0.94 2.84
C ILE A 112 8.08 0.41 1.39
N HIS A 113 8.19 -0.91 1.25
CA HIS A 113 8.06 -1.61 -0.03
C HIS A 113 6.74 -2.38 -0.06
N VAL A 114 5.85 -1.98 -0.92
CA VAL A 114 4.49 -2.53 -1.00
C VAL A 114 4.35 -3.41 -2.24
N HIS A 115 4.09 -4.71 -2.05
CA HIS A 115 3.69 -5.61 -3.11
C HIS A 115 2.19 -5.53 -3.32
N VAL A 116 1.75 -5.26 -4.55
CA VAL A 116 0.35 -5.06 -4.89
C VAL A 116 -0.20 -6.29 -5.61
N PHE A 117 -1.31 -6.81 -5.11
CA PHE A 117 -2.02 -7.95 -5.69
C PHE A 117 -3.41 -7.57 -6.16
N ALA A 118 -3.84 -8.24 -7.23
CA ALA A 118 -5.23 -8.25 -7.68
C ALA A 118 -5.83 -9.64 -7.47
N ALA A 119 -7.09 -9.70 -7.07
CA ALA A 119 -7.86 -10.93 -6.94
C ALA A 119 -9.19 -10.82 -7.68
N GLY A 120 -9.58 -11.89 -8.39
CA GLY A 120 -10.82 -11.95 -9.16
C GLY A 120 -12.04 -12.41 -8.35
N GLY A 121 -11.87 -12.73 -7.06
CA GLY A 121 -12.91 -13.18 -6.17
C GLY A 121 -12.41 -13.45 -4.77
N PHE A 122 -13.28 -13.94 -3.92
CA PHE A 122 -12.96 -14.29 -2.53
C PHE A 122 -13.91 -15.35 -1.98
N GLU A 123 -13.52 -15.98 -0.90
CA GLU A 123 -14.38 -16.81 -0.03
C GLU A 123 -14.60 -16.11 1.30
N GLY A 124 -15.69 -16.42 1.97
CA GLY A 124 -16.11 -15.81 3.22
C GLY A 124 -17.13 -14.70 3.02
N SER A 125 -17.37 -13.91 4.06
CA SER A 125 -18.31 -12.79 4.05
C SER A 125 -17.60 -11.51 4.44
N VAL A 126 -17.64 -10.52 3.57
CA VAL A 126 -17.08 -9.19 3.86
C VAL A 126 -17.78 -8.61 5.08
N ARG A 127 -16.99 -8.24 6.07
CA ARG A 127 -17.47 -7.63 7.32
C ARG A 127 -16.57 -6.50 7.77
N GLU A 128 -17.16 -5.56 8.46
CA GLU A 128 -16.43 -4.54 9.19
C GLU A 128 -15.71 -5.14 10.41
N THR A 129 -14.53 -4.63 10.71
CA THR A 129 -13.72 -5.03 11.86
C THR A 129 -13.27 -3.81 12.65
N ASP A 130 -12.50 -4.01 13.71
CA ASP A 130 -11.90 -2.92 14.48
C ASP A 130 -10.78 -2.20 13.69
N GLU A 131 -10.30 -2.80 12.60
CA GLU A 131 -9.22 -2.27 11.77
C GLU A 131 -9.71 -1.55 10.52
N ALA A 132 -10.83 -2.02 9.94
CA ALA A 132 -11.28 -1.57 8.63
C ALA A 132 -12.80 -1.59 8.47
N ALA A 133 -13.32 -0.59 7.78
CA ALA A 133 -14.68 -0.56 7.26
C ALA A 133 -14.66 -0.82 5.74
N PRO A 134 -15.34 -1.87 5.24
CA PRO A 134 -15.34 -2.21 3.82
C PRO A 134 -16.17 -1.23 2.99
N LEU A 135 -15.70 -0.99 1.76
CA LEU A 135 -16.34 -0.11 0.78
C LEU A 135 -16.30 -0.77 -0.60
N TRP A 136 -17.43 -1.25 -1.10
CA TRP A 136 -17.58 -1.61 -2.51
C TRP A 136 -17.69 -0.33 -3.33
N THR A 137 -16.71 -0.08 -4.19
CA THR A 137 -16.54 1.17 -4.91
C THR A 137 -16.58 0.93 -6.42
N PRO A 138 -17.50 1.57 -7.17
CA PRO A 138 -17.47 1.52 -8.63
C PRO A 138 -16.11 1.97 -9.18
N VAL A 139 -15.56 1.23 -10.16
CA VAL A 139 -14.20 1.51 -10.70
C VAL A 139 -14.09 2.86 -11.41
N ASP A 140 -15.22 3.43 -11.83
CA ASP A 140 -15.31 4.78 -12.42
C ASP A 140 -15.46 5.89 -11.36
N ARG A 141 -15.53 5.55 -10.07
CA ARG A 141 -15.74 6.48 -8.95
C ARG A 141 -14.77 6.25 -7.78
N ILE A 142 -13.55 5.85 -8.09
CA ILE A 142 -12.52 5.67 -7.05
C ILE A 142 -12.29 7.00 -6.33
N PRO A 143 -12.39 7.05 -4.99
CA PRO A 143 -12.33 8.30 -4.21
C PRO A 143 -10.89 8.74 -3.96
N TYR A 144 -10.13 9.05 -5.01
CA TYR A 144 -8.71 9.39 -4.93
C TYR A 144 -8.39 10.55 -3.98
N ASP A 145 -9.33 11.44 -3.72
CA ASP A 145 -9.14 12.57 -2.79
C ASP A 145 -9.16 12.15 -1.30
N GLU A 146 -9.68 10.94 -1.02
CA GLU A 146 -9.66 10.32 0.32
C GLU A 146 -8.58 9.25 0.46
N MET A 147 -7.78 9.01 -0.58
CA MET A 147 -6.70 8.03 -0.66
C MET A 147 -5.33 8.71 -0.51
N TRP A 148 -4.25 7.94 -0.60
CA TRP A 148 -2.92 8.50 -0.73
C TRP A 148 -2.76 9.17 -2.12
N GLN A 149 -1.91 10.20 -2.20
CA GLN A 149 -1.77 10.98 -3.44
C GLN A 149 -1.24 10.17 -4.62
N ASP A 150 -0.46 9.13 -4.36
CA ASP A 150 0.10 8.22 -5.36
C ASP A 150 -0.91 7.26 -5.96
N ASP A 151 -1.99 6.92 -5.25
CA ASP A 151 -2.98 5.94 -5.71
C ASP A 151 -3.56 6.29 -7.10
N ARG A 152 -3.77 7.57 -7.38
CA ARG A 152 -4.26 8.05 -8.68
C ARG A 152 -3.29 7.80 -9.84
N LEU A 153 -2.03 7.48 -9.56
CA LEU A 153 -1.00 7.27 -10.59
C LEU A 153 -0.88 5.80 -10.98
N TRP A 154 -1.09 4.86 -10.04
CA TRP A 154 -0.89 3.44 -10.31
C TRP A 154 -2.18 2.60 -10.26
N VAL A 155 -3.21 2.97 -9.49
CA VAL A 155 -4.50 2.25 -9.46
C VAL A 155 -5.16 2.15 -10.83
N PRO A 156 -5.13 3.15 -11.72
CA PRO A 156 -5.61 3.00 -13.09
C PRO A 156 -4.90 1.89 -13.89
N HIS A 157 -3.60 1.66 -13.64
CA HIS A 157 -2.87 0.57 -14.27
C HIS A 157 -3.30 -0.80 -13.72
N LEU A 158 -3.47 -0.90 -12.39
CA LEU A 158 -4.05 -2.09 -11.76
C LEU A 158 -5.41 -2.44 -12.38
N LEU A 159 -6.32 -1.47 -12.49
CA LEU A 159 -7.67 -1.65 -13.05
C LEU A 159 -7.63 -2.09 -14.52
N ALA A 160 -6.64 -1.60 -15.28
CA ALA A 160 -6.40 -1.99 -16.67
C ALA A 160 -5.66 -3.34 -16.81
N GLY A 161 -5.32 -4.01 -15.70
CA GLY A 161 -4.58 -5.27 -15.71
C GLY A 161 -3.11 -5.14 -16.16
N ARG A 162 -2.56 -3.92 -16.13
CA ARG A 162 -1.16 -3.64 -16.47
C ARG A 162 -0.29 -3.72 -15.22
N ARG A 163 0.88 -4.34 -15.35
CA ARG A 163 1.86 -4.40 -14.26
C ARG A 163 2.65 -3.10 -14.19
N PHE A 164 3.07 -2.73 -12.98
CA PHE A 164 3.76 -1.47 -12.72
C PHE A 164 4.84 -1.59 -11.63
N ASP A 165 5.80 -0.68 -11.67
CA ASP A 165 6.81 -0.40 -10.64
C ASP A 165 6.71 1.09 -10.31
N GLY A 166 6.30 1.42 -9.09
CA GLY A 166 6.15 2.77 -8.58
C GLY A 166 7.28 3.14 -7.61
N ARG A 167 7.74 4.39 -7.70
CA ARG A 167 8.73 4.98 -6.79
C ARG A 167 8.23 6.34 -6.37
N PHE A 168 8.17 6.58 -5.07
CA PHE A 168 7.53 7.76 -4.50
C PHE A 168 8.36 8.34 -3.37
N VAL A 169 8.43 9.66 -3.29
CA VAL A 169 9.03 10.39 -2.19
C VAL A 169 7.97 11.22 -1.50
N PHE A 170 7.89 11.10 -0.17
CA PHE A 170 6.88 11.75 0.65
C PHE A 170 7.49 12.56 1.81
N GLU A 171 6.83 13.64 2.17
CA GLU A 171 7.01 14.37 3.42
C GLU A 171 5.70 14.40 4.17
N GLY A 172 5.60 13.59 5.24
CA GLY A 172 4.30 13.32 5.88
C GLY A 172 3.32 12.71 4.87
N ASP A 173 2.15 13.34 4.70
CA ASP A 173 1.12 12.90 3.74
C ASP A 173 1.28 13.53 2.34
N SER A 174 2.27 14.37 2.13
CA SER A 174 2.47 15.08 0.87
C SER A 174 3.46 14.35 -0.02
N MET A 175 3.04 13.99 -1.23
CA MET A 175 3.92 13.44 -2.25
C MET A 175 4.77 14.57 -2.85
N LEU A 176 6.10 14.42 -2.80
CA LEU A 176 7.06 15.39 -3.33
C LEU A 176 7.45 15.08 -4.77
N ASP A 177 7.68 13.79 -5.06
CA ASP A 177 8.10 13.34 -6.37
C ASP A 177 7.73 11.87 -6.61
N HIS A 178 7.65 11.46 -7.87
CA HIS A 178 7.27 10.10 -8.24
C HIS A 178 7.82 9.66 -9.59
N ALA A 179 7.89 8.34 -9.79
CA ALA A 179 8.04 7.69 -11.08
C ALA A 179 7.20 6.41 -11.09
N VAL A 180 6.45 6.17 -12.15
CA VAL A 180 5.70 4.93 -12.37
C VAL A 180 6.05 4.39 -13.74
N GLU A 181 6.57 3.17 -13.78
CA GLU A 181 6.97 2.44 -14.99
C GLU A 181 6.02 1.26 -15.22
N LEU A 182 5.66 0.99 -16.46
CA LEU A 182 4.92 -0.23 -16.83
C LEU A 182 5.90 -1.36 -17.14
N LEU A 183 5.58 -2.56 -16.66
CA LEU A 183 6.40 -3.77 -16.81
C LEU A 183 5.88 -4.66 -17.93
#